data_1a3a5e2157b830d1ca559fdd7c83ca87
#
_entry.id   1a3a5e2157b830d1ca559fdd7c83ca87
#
_cell.length_a   1.000
_cell.length_b   1.000
_cell.length_c   1.000
_cell.angle_alpha   90.00
_cell.angle_beta   90.00
_cell.angle_gamma   90.00
#
_symmetry.space_group_name_H-M   'P 1'
#
loop_
_entity.id
_entity.type
_entity.pdbx_description
1 polymer ?
#
loop_
_entity_poly.entity_id
_entity_poly.type
_entity_poly.pdbx_seq_one_letter_code
_entity_poly.pdbx_strand_id
1 'polypeptide(L)'
;MGNVGVPFSSIADKLDATESAVIEASSYQLENSVGFSPEIAVLLNVKPDHMTRHLTMKNYENAKANIFRAQSESDYLVYNADDDIVRNMASEAVSQKVPFSTEHIEPSGAYVSSDFLCFRGNPIVPVDEIDFKGEELQNALAAVATCMIKGVSAFCTASALADFKRPSYRRQLVAIAEGVYVYNDSKSTNVSACLCACTSVGDCVLMLGGRKGEENFDELFSKLPSSVKAITVQGENAETILKSAKTFGFKNIRKHDDLQSAIASAFELAKKFKTESILFSPASKSFDLYANFEERAKKFDSQIADYLAKR
;
A
#
# COMPACT_ATOMS: atom_id res chain seq x y z
N MET A 1 11.08 -1.09 -11.90
CA MET A 1 12.06 0.03 -12.04
C MET A 1 11.33 1.38 -11.97
N GLY A 2 12.04 2.50 -12.05
CA GLY A 2 11.45 3.85 -12.06
C GLY A 2 11.59 4.56 -10.71
N ASN A 3 10.46 4.97 -10.11
CA ASN A 3 10.46 5.69 -8.82
C ASN A 3 11.04 4.85 -7.67
N VAL A 4 10.94 3.53 -7.76
CA VAL A 4 11.51 2.58 -6.80
C VAL A 4 12.50 1.66 -7.51
N GLY A 5 13.64 1.40 -6.88
CA GLY A 5 14.69 0.52 -7.40
C GLY A 5 15.58 1.22 -8.43
N VAL A 6 15.75 0.60 -9.61
CA VAL A 6 16.67 1.08 -10.65
C VAL A 6 16.01 2.18 -11.48
N PRO A 7 16.63 3.36 -11.66
CA PRO A 7 16.11 4.40 -12.54
C PRO A 7 15.95 3.90 -13.97
N PHE A 8 14.81 4.19 -14.61
CA PHE A 8 14.54 3.74 -15.97
C PHE A 8 15.60 4.24 -16.96
N SER A 9 16.05 5.49 -16.83
CA SER A 9 17.09 6.10 -17.68
C SER A 9 18.44 5.37 -17.66
N SER A 10 18.73 4.55 -16.64
CA SER A 10 20.01 3.81 -16.54
C SER A 10 20.01 2.50 -17.32
N ILE A 11 18.85 2.07 -17.82
CA ILE A 11 18.70 0.80 -18.53
C ILE A 11 17.96 0.93 -19.87
N ALA A 12 17.37 2.09 -20.16
CA ALA A 12 16.52 2.28 -21.34
C ALA A 12 17.23 1.95 -22.66
N ASP A 13 18.52 2.24 -22.75
CA ASP A 13 19.39 1.94 -23.91
C ASP A 13 19.83 0.47 -23.99
N LYS A 14 19.56 -0.32 -22.95
CA LYS A 14 19.92 -1.74 -22.86
C LYS A 14 18.76 -2.67 -23.10
N LEU A 15 17.52 -2.13 -23.15
CA LEU A 15 16.33 -2.92 -23.36
C LEU A 15 16.24 -3.31 -24.86
N ASP A 16 15.97 -4.59 -25.09
CA ASP A 16 15.64 -5.08 -26.42
C ASP A 16 14.19 -4.67 -26.78
N ALA A 17 13.92 -4.51 -28.08
CA ALA A 17 12.58 -4.15 -28.58
C ALA A 17 11.50 -5.21 -28.24
N THR A 18 11.89 -6.43 -27.90
CA THR A 18 10.99 -7.53 -27.51
C THR A 18 10.72 -7.56 -26.01
N GLU A 19 11.49 -6.81 -25.22
CA GLU A 19 11.34 -6.77 -23.77
C GLU A 19 10.28 -5.76 -23.33
N SER A 20 9.66 -6.03 -22.18
CA SER A 20 8.69 -5.12 -21.55
C SER A 20 9.26 -4.54 -20.28
N ALA A 21 9.20 -3.23 -20.13
CA ALA A 21 9.60 -2.53 -18.94
C ALA A 21 8.38 -2.20 -18.06
N VAL A 22 8.37 -2.65 -16.81
CA VAL A 22 7.37 -2.24 -15.82
C VAL A 22 7.95 -1.07 -15.02
N ILE A 23 7.34 0.11 -15.16
CA ILE A 23 7.83 1.37 -14.60
C ILE A 23 6.84 1.87 -13.55
N GLU A 24 7.31 2.03 -12.31
CA GLU A 24 6.57 2.80 -11.31
C GLU A 24 6.89 4.27 -11.51
N ALA A 25 5.87 5.10 -11.75
CA ALA A 25 6.01 6.53 -11.96
C ALA A 25 5.31 7.31 -10.85
N SER A 26 6.06 8.15 -10.13
CA SER A 26 5.49 9.07 -9.13
C SER A 26 4.83 10.28 -9.81
N SER A 27 3.92 10.95 -9.09
CA SER A 27 3.33 12.21 -9.56
C SER A 27 4.37 13.30 -9.85
N TYR A 28 5.48 13.31 -9.10
CA TYR A 28 6.61 14.23 -9.34
C TYR A 28 7.28 14.01 -10.69
N GLN A 29 7.45 12.74 -11.09
CA GLN A 29 8.02 12.39 -12.38
C GLN A 29 7.03 12.68 -13.51
N LEU A 30 5.76 12.32 -13.32
CA LEU A 30 4.71 12.52 -14.30
C LEU A 30 4.38 14.00 -14.55
N GLU A 31 4.56 14.88 -13.56
CA GLU A 31 4.32 16.32 -13.67
C GLU A 31 5.07 16.94 -14.87
N ASN A 32 6.26 16.44 -15.17
CA ASN A 32 7.13 16.93 -16.25
C ASN A 32 7.29 15.94 -17.42
N SER A 33 6.54 14.83 -17.43
CA SER A 33 6.66 13.77 -18.44
C SER A 33 5.76 14.04 -19.65
N VAL A 34 5.96 15.16 -20.31
CA VAL A 34 5.20 15.52 -21.51
C VAL A 34 5.57 14.56 -22.64
N GLY A 35 4.56 13.90 -23.23
CA GLY A 35 4.77 12.93 -24.32
C GLY A 35 5.13 11.50 -23.86
N PHE A 36 5.12 11.22 -22.56
CA PHE A 36 5.25 9.85 -22.07
C PHE A 36 4.00 9.04 -22.44
N SER A 37 4.17 8.04 -23.30
CA SER A 37 3.09 7.22 -23.85
C SER A 37 3.39 5.73 -23.65
N PRO A 38 3.07 5.16 -22.48
CA PRO A 38 3.23 3.73 -22.26
C PRO A 38 2.15 2.96 -23.05
N GLU A 39 2.49 1.78 -23.57
CA GLU A 39 1.52 0.87 -24.20
C GLU A 39 0.37 0.52 -23.27
N ILE A 40 0.68 0.32 -21.96
CA ILE A 40 -0.31 0.08 -20.92
C ILE A 40 -0.04 1.03 -19.77
N ALA A 41 -0.95 1.96 -19.50
CA ALA A 41 -0.98 2.75 -18.28
C ALA A 41 -1.82 2.05 -17.20
N VAL A 42 -1.42 2.15 -15.93
CA VAL A 42 -2.16 1.56 -14.80
C VAL A 42 -2.41 2.61 -13.74
N LEU A 43 -3.67 2.84 -13.39
CA LEU A 43 -4.09 3.72 -12.30
C LEU A 43 -4.75 2.90 -11.18
N LEU A 44 -4.10 2.81 -10.03
CA LEU A 44 -4.57 1.99 -8.90
C LEU A 44 -5.54 2.75 -7.99
N ASN A 45 -5.13 3.90 -7.48
CA ASN A 45 -5.94 4.77 -6.64
C ASN A 45 -5.35 6.18 -6.59
N VAL A 46 -6.19 7.17 -6.21
CA VAL A 46 -5.76 8.55 -6.01
C VAL A 46 -6.32 9.04 -4.68
N LYS A 47 -5.47 9.07 -3.65
CA LYS A 47 -5.80 9.57 -2.31
C LYS A 47 -4.93 10.79 -1.99
N PRO A 48 -5.39 11.71 -1.12
CA PRO A 48 -4.60 12.88 -0.75
C PRO A 48 -3.20 12.50 -0.26
N ASP A 49 -2.19 12.93 -1.01
CA ASP A 49 -0.78 12.80 -0.68
C ASP A 49 0.01 13.89 -1.39
N HIS A 50 1.17 14.27 -0.85
CA HIS A 50 2.04 15.27 -1.45
C HIS A 50 1.38 16.67 -1.67
N MET A 51 0.44 17.05 -0.79
CA MET A 51 -0.31 18.33 -0.95
C MET A 51 0.56 19.58 -0.81
N THR A 52 1.67 19.53 -0.10
CA THR A 52 2.67 20.61 -0.09
C THR A 52 3.27 20.89 -1.46
N ARG A 53 3.40 19.86 -2.31
CA ARG A 53 3.90 20.01 -3.68
C ARG A 53 2.80 20.42 -4.65
N HIS A 54 1.72 19.64 -4.66
CA HIS A 54 0.66 19.81 -5.66
C HIS A 54 -0.36 20.90 -5.31
N LEU A 55 -0.42 21.32 -4.03
CA LEU A 55 -1.29 22.34 -3.46
C LEU A 55 -2.78 21.98 -3.46
N THR A 56 -3.27 21.33 -4.50
CA THR A 56 -4.67 20.90 -4.65
C THR A 56 -4.78 19.47 -5.19
N MET A 57 -5.87 18.78 -4.87
CA MET A 57 -6.17 17.47 -5.44
C MET A 57 -6.23 17.53 -6.96
N LYS A 58 -6.81 18.58 -7.55
CA LYS A 58 -6.89 18.72 -9.01
C LYS A 58 -5.52 18.80 -9.68
N ASN A 59 -4.55 19.48 -9.09
CA ASN A 59 -3.18 19.50 -9.59
C ASN A 59 -2.52 18.11 -9.47
N TYR A 60 -2.77 17.40 -8.37
CA TYR A 60 -2.29 16.06 -8.16
C TYR A 60 -2.86 15.06 -9.18
N GLU A 61 -4.18 15.10 -9.40
CA GLU A 61 -4.86 14.32 -10.45
C GLU A 61 -4.29 14.64 -11.83
N ASN A 62 -4.13 15.93 -12.16
CA ASN A 62 -3.56 16.38 -13.43
C ASN A 62 -2.14 15.85 -13.65
N ALA A 63 -1.30 15.87 -12.62
CA ALA A 63 0.05 15.30 -12.70
C ALA A 63 0.01 13.80 -12.96
N LYS A 64 -0.84 13.05 -12.24
CA LYS A 64 -1.01 11.60 -12.44
C LYS A 64 -1.61 11.25 -13.81
N ALA A 65 -2.53 12.06 -14.33
CA ALA A 65 -3.16 11.84 -15.63
C ALA A 65 -2.15 11.88 -16.79
N ASN A 66 -0.98 12.49 -16.62
CA ASN A 66 0.07 12.47 -17.65
C ASN A 66 0.56 11.05 -17.97
N ILE A 67 0.25 10.05 -17.15
CA ILE A 67 0.59 8.65 -17.45
C ILE A 67 -0.16 8.11 -18.70
N PHE A 68 -1.33 8.66 -19.02
CA PHE A 68 -2.15 8.20 -20.16
C PHE A 68 -2.44 9.31 -21.20
N ARG A 69 -2.13 10.58 -20.90
CA ARG A 69 -2.52 11.71 -21.80
C ARG A 69 -1.93 11.65 -23.20
N ALA A 70 -0.76 11.06 -23.36
CA ALA A 70 -0.11 10.93 -24.65
C ALA A 70 -0.42 9.57 -25.32
N GLN A 71 -1.23 8.71 -24.71
CA GLN A 71 -1.66 7.44 -25.29
C GLN A 71 -2.55 7.67 -26.52
N SER A 72 -2.53 6.70 -27.43
CA SER A 72 -3.38 6.60 -28.61
C SER A 72 -4.54 5.62 -28.38
N GLU A 73 -5.45 5.50 -29.34
CA GLU A 73 -6.55 4.52 -29.34
C GLU A 73 -6.06 3.06 -29.36
N SER A 74 -4.82 2.80 -29.77
CA SER A 74 -4.21 1.46 -29.74
C SER A 74 -3.65 1.06 -28.37
N ASP A 75 -3.43 2.02 -27.48
CA ASP A 75 -2.89 1.80 -26.14
C ASP A 75 -4.00 1.44 -25.13
N TYR A 76 -3.61 1.07 -23.91
CA TYR A 76 -4.53 0.63 -22.88
C TYR A 76 -4.39 1.43 -21.60
N LEU A 77 -5.54 1.77 -20.99
CA LEU A 77 -5.62 2.28 -19.63
C LEU A 77 -6.31 1.26 -18.72
N VAL A 78 -5.54 0.59 -17.89
CA VAL A 78 -6.03 -0.25 -16.79
C VAL A 78 -6.31 0.65 -15.59
N TYR A 79 -7.53 0.64 -15.04
CA TYR A 79 -7.91 1.59 -14.01
C TYR A 79 -8.87 0.98 -12.98
N ASN A 80 -8.76 1.46 -11.74
CA ASN A 80 -9.62 1.05 -10.65
C ASN A 80 -11.02 1.68 -10.79
N ALA A 81 -12.02 0.85 -11.05
CA ALA A 81 -13.41 1.30 -11.17
C ALA A 81 -14.08 1.55 -9.80
N ASP A 82 -13.50 1.02 -8.70
CA ASP A 82 -13.99 1.25 -7.33
C ASP A 82 -13.54 2.61 -6.76
N ASP A 83 -12.55 3.29 -7.39
CA ASP A 83 -12.09 4.63 -6.99
C ASP A 83 -12.74 5.70 -7.88
N ASP A 84 -13.59 6.54 -7.30
CA ASP A 84 -14.33 7.58 -8.03
C ASP A 84 -13.43 8.58 -8.75
N ILE A 85 -12.31 8.96 -8.14
CA ILE A 85 -11.36 9.92 -8.74
C ILE A 85 -10.70 9.26 -9.97
N VAL A 86 -10.22 8.03 -9.82
CA VAL A 86 -9.60 7.27 -10.92
C VAL A 86 -10.60 7.02 -12.05
N ARG A 87 -11.85 6.66 -11.74
CA ARG A 87 -12.90 6.46 -12.73
C ARG A 87 -13.19 7.74 -13.52
N ASN A 88 -13.26 8.88 -12.83
CA ASN A 88 -13.44 10.17 -13.48
C ASN A 88 -12.24 10.54 -14.37
N MET A 89 -11.01 10.34 -13.89
CA MET A 89 -9.80 10.55 -14.69
C MET A 89 -9.79 9.66 -15.94
N ALA A 90 -10.12 8.39 -15.80
CA ALA A 90 -10.16 7.42 -16.92
C ALA A 90 -11.19 7.80 -17.98
N SER A 91 -12.24 8.56 -17.64
CA SER A 91 -13.22 9.03 -18.62
C SER A 91 -12.60 9.93 -19.71
N GLU A 92 -11.52 10.64 -19.38
CA GLU A 92 -10.79 11.55 -20.27
C GLU A 92 -9.82 10.83 -21.22
N ALA A 93 -9.51 9.54 -20.98
CA ALA A 93 -8.55 8.80 -21.80
C ALA A 93 -9.11 8.45 -23.17
N VAL A 94 -8.28 8.58 -24.21
CA VAL A 94 -8.58 8.14 -25.59
C VAL A 94 -8.25 6.66 -25.81
N SER A 95 -7.35 6.11 -25.01
CA SER A 95 -6.92 4.72 -25.04
C SER A 95 -8.05 3.74 -24.67
N GLN A 96 -7.85 2.46 -24.96
CA GLN A 96 -8.78 1.40 -24.62
C GLN A 96 -8.89 1.26 -23.11
N LYS A 97 -10.08 1.44 -22.58
CA LYS A 97 -10.36 1.43 -21.14
C LYS A 97 -10.58 0.02 -20.63
N VAL A 98 -9.76 -0.42 -19.67
CA VAL A 98 -9.84 -1.74 -19.06
C VAL A 98 -10.04 -1.56 -17.55
N PRO A 99 -11.29 -1.55 -17.06
CA PRO A 99 -11.58 -1.40 -15.64
C PRO A 99 -11.14 -2.62 -14.85
N PHE A 100 -10.81 -2.42 -13.56
CA PHE A 100 -10.82 -3.52 -12.60
C PHE A 100 -11.61 -3.14 -11.36
N SER A 101 -12.28 -4.14 -10.76
CA SER A 101 -13.13 -3.95 -9.58
C SER A 101 -13.15 -5.18 -8.68
N THR A 102 -13.14 -4.93 -7.37
CA THR A 102 -13.45 -5.95 -6.35
C THR A 102 -14.93 -5.95 -5.95
N GLU A 103 -15.68 -4.91 -6.32
CA GLU A 103 -17.06 -4.68 -5.91
C GLU A 103 -18.08 -5.01 -7.00
N HIS A 104 -17.67 -4.90 -8.27
CA HIS A 104 -18.57 -5.04 -9.42
C HIS A 104 -18.00 -5.96 -10.49
N ILE A 105 -18.90 -6.57 -11.28
CA ILE A 105 -18.51 -7.32 -12.48
C ILE A 105 -18.19 -6.32 -13.60
N GLU A 106 -16.97 -6.41 -14.14
CA GLU A 106 -16.46 -5.58 -15.22
C GLU A 106 -16.22 -6.40 -16.48
N PRO A 107 -17.22 -6.56 -17.38
CA PRO A 107 -17.13 -7.49 -18.52
C PRO A 107 -15.98 -7.18 -19.49
N SER A 108 -15.52 -5.93 -19.56
CA SER A 108 -14.40 -5.48 -20.40
C SER A 108 -13.03 -5.54 -19.71
N GLY A 109 -12.99 -5.90 -18.43
CA GLY A 109 -11.80 -5.79 -17.60
C GLY A 109 -11.58 -6.98 -16.66
N ALA A 110 -11.02 -6.69 -15.47
CA ALA A 110 -10.76 -7.68 -14.43
C ALA A 110 -11.68 -7.46 -13.21
N TYR A 111 -12.15 -8.55 -12.61
CA TYR A 111 -13.07 -8.47 -11.47
C TYR A 111 -13.05 -9.77 -10.66
N VAL A 112 -13.64 -9.71 -9.46
CA VAL A 112 -13.88 -10.90 -8.62
C VAL A 112 -15.28 -11.43 -8.90
N SER A 113 -15.40 -12.72 -9.20
CA SER A 113 -16.68 -13.42 -9.35
C SER A 113 -16.55 -14.89 -9.00
N SER A 114 -17.51 -15.43 -8.26
CA SER A 114 -17.58 -16.85 -7.89
C SER A 114 -16.25 -17.39 -7.31
N ASP A 115 -15.64 -16.61 -6.41
CA ASP A 115 -14.35 -16.91 -5.76
C ASP A 115 -13.15 -17.01 -6.71
N PHE A 116 -13.25 -16.39 -7.90
CA PHE A 116 -12.15 -16.26 -8.86
C PHE A 116 -11.83 -14.81 -9.16
N LEU A 117 -10.56 -14.53 -9.41
CA LEU A 117 -10.14 -13.39 -10.21
C LEU A 117 -10.41 -13.70 -11.68
N CYS A 118 -11.25 -12.92 -12.31
CA CYS A 118 -11.67 -13.09 -13.70
C CYS A 118 -11.14 -11.97 -14.58
N PHE A 119 -10.93 -12.27 -15.87
CA PHE A 119 -10.65 -11.28 -16.90
C PHE A 119 -11.52 -11.52 -18.12
N ARG A 120 -12.34 -10.54 -18.51
CA ARG A 120 -13.25 -10.59 -19.67
C ARG A 120 -14.08 -11.88 -19.71
N GLY A 121 -14.67 -12.26 -18.59
CA GLY A 121 -15.52 -13.45 -18.46
C GLY A 121 -14.77 -14.76 -18.18
N ASN A 122 -13.45 -14.79 -18.28
CA ASN A 122 -12.66 -16.00 -18.05
C ASN A 122 -12.07 -16.03 -16.65
N PRO A 123 -12.24 -17.11 -15.88
CA PRO A 123 -11.57 -17.29 -14.59
C PRO A 123 -10.06 -17.46 -14.81
N ILE A 124 -9.26 -16.79 -13.98
CA ILE A 124 -7.79 -16.79 -14.06
C ILE A 124 -7.18 -17.53 -12.89
N VAL A 125 -7.53 -17.14 -11.64
CA VAL A 125 -7.00 -17.75 -10.43
C VAL A 125 -8.06 -17.76 -9.32
N PRO A 126 -8.21 -18.88 -8.57
CA PRO A 126 -9.04 -18.92 -7.37
C PRO A 126 -8.54 -17.93 -6.30
N VAL A 127 -9.45 -17.25 -5.62
CA VAL A 127 -9.10 -16.27 -4.57
C VAL A 127 -8.43 -16.96 -3.36
N ASP A 128 -8.80 -18.20 -3.07
CA ASP A 128 -8.24 -18.98 -1.97
C ASP A 128 -6.81 -19.52 -2.24
N GLU A 129 -6.36 -19.52 -3.50
CA GLU A 129 -4.97 -19.83 -3.86
C GLU A 129 -4.00 -18.65 -3.70
N ILE A 130 -4.53 -17.46 -3.40
CA ILE A 130 -3.74 -16.23 -3.21
C ILE A 130 -4.05 -15.60 -1.85
N ASP A 131 -3.01 -15.16 -1.15
CA ASP A 131 -3.16 -14.48 0.15
C ASP A 131 -3.24 -12.96 -0.01
N PHE A 132 -4.24 -12.48 -0.78
CA PHE A 132 -4.47 -11.04 -1.00
C PHE A 132 -5.84 -10.61 -0.49
N LYS A 133 -5.89 -9.43 0.16
CA LYS A 133 -7.11 -8.83 0.70
C LYS A 133 -7.11 -7.32 0.48
N GLY A 134 -8.31 -6.73 0.38
CA GLY A 134 -8.46 -5.28 0.24
C GLY A 134 -7.67 -4.72 -0.95
N GLU A 135 -6.83 -3.72 -0.73
CA GLU A 135 -6.04 -3.08 -1.80
C GLU A 135 -5.07 -4.03 -2.50
N GLU A 136 -4.59 -5.09 -1.84
CA GLU A 136 -3.75 -6.09 -2.49
C GLU A 136 -4.52 -6.91 -3.53
N LEU A 137 -5.79 -7.19 -3.26
CA LEU A 137 -6.65 -7.86 -4.22
C LEU A 137 -6.94 -6.97 -5.43
N GLN A 138 -7.14 -5.66 -5.22
CA GLN A 138 -7.24 -4.67 -6.29
C GLN A 138 -5.95 -4.62 -7.13
N ASN A 139 -4.78 -4.63 -6.48
CA ASN A 139 -3.49 -4.68 -7.18
C ASN A 139 -3.31 -5.96 -7.99
N ALA A 140 -3.78 -7.11 -7.47
CA ALA A 140 -3.76 -8.37 -8.20
C ALA A 140 -4.65 -8.31 -9.46
N LEU A 141 -5.86 -7.74 -9.37
CA LEU A 141 -6.72 -7.52 -10.54
C LEU A 141 -6.08 -6.63 -11.59
N ALA A 142 -5.42 -5.55 -11.18
CA ALA A 142 -4.66 -4.69 -12.09
C ALA A 142 -3.52 -5.45 -12.79
N ALA A 143 -2.80 -6.31 -12.05
CA ALA A 143 -1.76 -7.17 -12.60
C ALA A 143 -2.33 -8.20 -13.57
N VAL A 144 -3.45 -8.86 -13.21
CA VAL A 144 -4.18 -9.77 -14.12
C VAL A 144 -4.54 -9.07 -15.41
N ALA A 145 -5.21 -7.90 -15.34
CA ALA A 145 -5.60 -7.15 -16.53
C ALA A 145 -4.39 -6.83 -17.42
N THR A 146 -3.30 -6.35 -16.82
CA THR A 146 -2.08 -5.98 -17.55
C THR A 146 -1.41 -7.20 -18.22
N CYS A 147 -1.27 -8.31 -17.49
CA CYS A 147 -0.68 -9.54 -18.02
C CYS A 147 -1.52 -10.12 -19.17
N MET A 148 -2.84 -10.15 -19.01
CA MET A 148 -3.74 -10.68 -20.03
C MET A 148 -3.75 -9.81 -21.29
N ILE A 149 -3.68 -8.48 -21.17
CA ILE A 149 -3.53 -7.57 -22.32
C ILE A 149 -2.20 -7.83 -23.05
N LYS A 150 -1.11 -8.06 -22.31
CA LYS A 150 0.21 -8.40 -22.89
C LYS A 150 0.28 -9.80 -23.49
N GLY A 151 -0.78 -10.61 -23.41
CA GLY A 151 -0.82 -11.96 -23.95
C GLY A 151 -0.11 -13.00 -23.08
N VAL A 152 0.17 -12.70 -21.80
CA VAL A 152 0.65 -13.68 -20.85
C VAL A 152 -0.46 -14.69 -20.58
N SER A 153 -0.14 -15.99 -20.57
CA SER A 153 -1.16 -17.01 -20.37
C SER A 153 -1.80 -16.94 -18.98
N ALA A 154 -3.08 -17.33 -18.88
CA ALA A 154 -3.78 -17.40 -17.61
C ALA A 154 -3.02 -18.27 -16.59
N PHE A 155 -2.46 -19.39 -17.02
CA PHE A 155 -1.66 -20.28 -16.18
C PHE A 155 -0.42 -19.57 -15.60
N CYS A 156 0.37 -18.87 -16.42
CA CYS A 156 1.54 -18.13 -15.95
C CYS A 156 1.13 -16.98 -15.01
N THR A 157 0.02 -16.30 -15.31
CA THR A 157 -0.50 -15.21 -14.45
C THR A 157 -0.93 -15.75 -13.09
N ALA A 158 -1.67 -16.87 -13.06
CA ALA A 158 -2.08 -17.52 -11.81
C ALA A 158 -0.88 -17.99 -10.98
N SER A 159 0.07 -18.70 -11.60
CA SER A 159 1.28 -19.19 -10.93
C SER A 159 2.09 -18.03 -10.32
N ALA A 160 2.26 -16.93 -11.06
CA ALA A 160 2.99 -15.76 -10.57
C ALA A 160 2.30 -15.09 -9.36
N LEU A 161 0.96 -15.07 -9.33
CA LEU A 161 0.21 -14.54 -8.19
C LEU A 161 0.27 -15.46 -6.98
N ALA A 162 0.19 -16.77 -7.17
CA ALA A 162 0.31 -17.75 -6.08
C ALA A 162 1.73 -17.74 -5.46
N ASP A 163 2.76 -17.58 -6.29
CA ASP A 163 4.16 -17.53 -5.86
C ASP A 163 4.61 -16.13 -5.36
N PHE A 164 3.71 -15.13 -5.42
CA PHE A 164 4.08 -13.75 -5.10
C PHE A 164 4.49 -13.60 -3.64
N LYS A 165 5.69 -13.06 -3.45
CA LYS A 165 6.20 -12.70 -2.12
C LYS A 165 6.09 -11.19 -1.92
N ARG A 166 5.41 -10.79 -0.86
CA ARG A 166 5.29 -9.38 -0.50
C ARG A 166 6.67 -8.74 -0.36
N PRO A 167 6.85 -7.50 -0.82
CA PRO A 167 8.07 -6.74 -0.54
C PRO A 167 8.34 -6.68 0.97
N SER A 168 9.62 -6.70 1.33
CA SER A 168 10.04 -6.57 2.74
C SER A 168 9.40 -5.35 3.40
N TYR A 169 9.12 -5.49 4.67
CA TYR A 169 8.55 -4.44 5.53
C TYR A 169 7.16 -3.94 5.12
N ARG A 170 6.43 -4.74 4.36
CA ARG A 170 5.01 -4.56 4.09
C ARG A 170 4.23 -5.71 4.73
N ARG A 171 3.72 -5.47 5.95
CA ARG A 171 3.07 -6.49 6.80
C ARG A 171 3.88 -7.80 6.89
N GLN A 172 5.20 -7.68 6.95
CA GLN A 172 6.10 -8.82 7.06
C GLN A 172 5.95 -9.43 8.45
N LEU A 173 5.60 -10.72 8.52
CA LEU A 173 5.65 -11.47 9.78
C LEU A 173 7.11 -11.63 10.19
N VAL A 174 7.47 -11.09 11.37
CA VAL A 174 8.85 -11.12 11.89
C VAL A 174 9.01 -12.06 13.08
N ALA A 175 7.94 -12.32 13.82
CA ALA A 175 7.96 -13.25 14.95
C ALA A 175 6.56 -13.77 15.26
N ILE A 176 6.50 -14.94 15.89
CA ILE A 176 5.35 -15.44 16.64
C ILE A 176 5.83 -15.65 18.07
N ALA A 177 5.29 -14.91 19.00
CA ALA A 177 5.74 -14.92 20.39
C ALA A 177 4.55 -14.83 21.36
N GLU A 178 4.53 -15.69 22.37
CA GLU A 178 3.45 -15.74 23.37
C GLU A 178 2.04 -15.90 22.75
N GLY A 179 1.95 -16.56 21.57
CA GLY A 179 0.69 -16.70 20.82
C GLY A 179 0.29 -15.45 20.02
N VAL A 180 1.15 -14.44 19.92
CA VAL A 180 0.91 -13.17 19.20
C VAL A 180 1.78 -13.12 17.96
N TYR A 181 1.18 -12.77 16.82
CA TYR A 181 1.87 -12.53 15.54
C TYR A 181 2.43 -11.10 15.53
N VAL A 182 3.72 -10.93 15.25
CA VAL A 182 4.36 -9.61 15.18
C VAL A 182 4.66 -9.26 13.73
N TYR A 183 4.05 -8.17 13.26
CA TYR A 183 4.18 -7.71 11.88
C TYR A 183 5.00 -6.42 11.79
N ASN A 184 5.96 -6.40 10.86
CA ASN A 184 6.70 -5.19 10.49
C ASN A 184 6.09 -4.62 9.19
N ASP A 185 5.52 -3.45 9.30
CA ASP A 185 4.92 -2.68 8.20
C ASP A 185 5.52 -1.27 8.14
N SER A 186 6.83 -1.16 8.41
CA SER A 186 7.56 0.12 8.42
C SER A 186 7.45 0.89 7.10
N LYS A 187 7.11 0.22 6.00
CA LYS A 187 6.85 0.84 4.70
C LYS A 187 5.57 1.68 4.66
N SER A 188 4.67 1.53 5.62
CA SER A 188 3.48 2.38 5.78
C SER A 188 3.86 3.74 6.36
N THR A 189 4.22 4.66 5.47
CA THR A 189 4.69 6.02 5.80
C THR A 189 3.57 7.07 5.76
N ASN A 190 2.33 6.65 5.59
CA ASN A 190 1.13 7.50 5.60
C ASN A 190 -0.08 6.80 6.24
N VAL A 191 -1.11 7.58 6.54
CA VAL A 191 -2.32 7.13 7.23
C VAL A 191 -3.09 6.07 6.45
N SER A 192 -3.24 6.25 5.14
CA SER A 192 -4.01 5.32 4.30
C SER A 192 -3.38 3.92 4.28
N ALA A 193 -2.06 3.83 4.13
CA ALA A 193 -1.35 2.55 4.16
C ALA A 193 -1.49 1.86 5.53
N CYS A 194 -1.41 2.61 6.63
CA CYS A 194 -1.60 2.09 7.97
C CYS A 194 -3.03 1.54 8.18
N LEU A 195 -4.06 2.27 7.75
CA LEU A 195 -5.44 1.82 7.82
C LEU A 195 -5.65 0.51 7.04
N CYS A 196 -5.09 0.42 5.83
CA CYS A 196 -5.11 -0.82 5.05
C CYS A 196 -4.43 -1.98 5.79
N ALA A 197 -3.27 -1.76 6.41
CA ALA A 197 -2.60 -2.79 7.20
C ALA A 197 -3.44 -3.26 8.39
N CYS A 198 -4.12 -2.35 9.09
CA CYS A 198 -4.98 -2.67 10.24
C CYS A 198 -6.15 -3.59 9.89
N THR A 199 -6.71 -3.51 8.68
CA THR A 199 -7.82 -4.38 8.24
C THR A 199 -7.38 -5.82 7.92
N SER A 200 -6.08 -6.07 7.87
CA SER A 200 -5.52 -7.33 7.34
C SER A 200 -4.93 -8.25 8.41
N VAL A 201 -4.87 -7.83 9.68
CA VAL A 201 -4.12 -8.55 10.74
C VAL A 201 -4.97 -9.01 11.93
N GLY A 202 -6.30 -8.94 11.84
CA GLY A 202 -7.20 -9.29 12.93
C GLY A 202 -7.13 -8.31 14.11
N ASP A 203 -7.48 -8.78 15.32
CA ASP A 203 -7.40 -7.96 16.52
C ASP A 203 -5.93 -7.65 16.87
N CYS A 204 -5.59 -6.35 16.97
CA CYS A 204 -4.19 -5.97 17.09
C CYS A 204 -3.92 -4.84 18.12
N VAL A 205 -2.66 -4.79 18.54
CA VAL A 205 -2.03 -3.58 19.10
C VAL A 205 -1.27 -2.90 17.98
N LEU A 206 -1.63 -1.65 17.68
CA LEU A 206 -1.00 -0.85 16.63
C LEU A 206 0.14 -0.03 17.22
N MET A 207 1.30 -0.01 16.54
CA MET A 207 2.45 0.81 16.91
C MET A 207 2.60 1.93 15.89
N LEU A 208 2.43 3.19 16.32
CA LEU A 208 2.46 4.41 15.52
C LEU A 208 3.67 5.27 15.83
N GLY A 209 3.98 6.18 14.90
CA GLY A 209 4.87 7.30 15.12
C GLY A 209 6.06 7.38 14.19
N GLY A 210 6.66 8.56 14.16
CA GLY A 210 7.78 8.91 13.31
C GLY A 210 7.93 10.41 13.22
N ARG A 211 8.45 10.89 12.07
CA ARG A 211 8.67 12.32 11.84
C ARG A 211 7.36 13.09 11.87
N LYS A 212 7.37 14.26 12.48
CA LYS A 212 6.27 15.20 12.40
C LYS A 212 6.16 15.75 10.98
N GLY A 213 5.00 15.54 10.35
CA GLY A 213 4.72 15.91 8.97
C GLY A 213 3.29 16.40 8.79
N GLU A 214 2.73 16.15 7.62
CA GLU A 214 1.40 16.60 7.21
C GLU A 214 0.32 15.52 7.40
N GLU A 215 0.67 14.43 8.06
CA GLU A 215 -0.23 13.29 8.25
C GLU A 215 -1.49 13.73 9.01
N ASN A 216 -2.64 13.36 8.45
CA ASN A 216 -3.94 13.65 9.05
C ASN A 216 -4.36 12.54 10.02
N PHE A 217 -3.93 12.63 11.28
CA PHE A 217 -4.29 11.64 12.29
C PHE A 217 -5.76 11.70 12.72
N ASP A 218 -6.47 12.78 12.47
CA ASP A 218 -7.92 12.82 12.66
C ASP A 218 -8.62 11.85 11.68
N GLU A 219 -8.13 11.77 10.45
CA GLU A 219 -8.58 10.77 9.49
C GLU A 219 -8.28 9.34 9.97
N LEU A 220 -7.07 9.10 10.52
CA LEU A 220 -6.72 7.80 11.09
C LEU A 220 -7.74 7.35 12.14
N PHE A 221 -8.00 8.21 13.14
CA PHE A 221 -8.88 7.83 14.25
C PHE A 221 -10.36 7.78 13.85
N SER A 222 -10.79 8.57 12.86
CA SER A 222 -12.17 8.53 12.34
C SER A 222 -12.48 7.23 11.59
N LYS A 223 -11.46 6.61 10.98
CA LYS A 223 -11.59 5.38 10.17
C LYS A 223 -10.94 4.16 10.82
N LEU A 224 -10.46 4.29 12.08
CA LEU A 224 -9.73 3.22 12.75
C LEU A 224 -10.61 1.98 12.92
N PRO A 225 -10.20 0.80 12.43
CA PRO A 225 -10.97 -0.43 12.59
C PRO A 225 -11.15 -0.81 14.06
N SER A 226 -12.28 -1.38 14.42
CA SER A 226 -12.57 -1.89 15.78
C SER A 226 -11.65 -3.03 16.22
N SER A 227 -10.92 -3.65 15.27
CA SER A 227 -9.86 -4.62 15.53
C SER A 227 -8.63 -4.03 16.21
N VAL A 228 -8.40 -2.70 16.11
CA VAL A 228 -7.31 -2.04 16.85
C VAL A 228 -7.75 -1.82 18.29
N LYS A 229 -7.25 -2.65 19.23
CA LYS A 229 -7.66 -2.62 20.64
C LYS A 229 -6.83 -1.65 21.48
N ALA A 230 -5.58 -1.44 21.11
CA ALA A 230 -4.68 -0.52 21.81
C ALA A 230 -3.62 0.03 20.86
N ILE A 231 -2.98 1.14 21.26
CA ILE A 231 -1.94 1.80 20.47
C ILE A 231 -0.75 2.11 21.36
N THR A 232 0.47 1.89 20.87
CA THR A 232 1.69 2.51 21.38
C THR A 232 2.18 3.56 20.39
N VAL A 233 2.69 4.67 20.89
CA VAL A 233 3.14 5.79 20.05
C VAL A 233 4.50 6.31 20.49
N GLN A 234 5.35 6.64 19.51
CA GLN A 234 6.69 7.22 19.72
C GLN A 234 7.04 8.22 18.60
N GLY A 235 8.20 8.88 18.71
CA GLY A 235 8.72 9.79 17.69
C GLY A 235 8.17 11.21 17.79
N GLU A 236 8.59 12.06 16.86
CA GLU A 236 8.31 13.51 16.89
C GLU A 236 6.81 13.85 16.82
N ASN A 237 6.00 13.02 16.17
CA ASN A 237 4.56 13.27 15.99
C ASN A 237 3.69 12.69 17.12
N ALA A 238 4.29 12.09 18.15
CA ALA A 238 3.57 11.42 19.24
C ALA A 238 2.48 12.29 19.88
N GLU A 239 2.77 13.56 20.17
CA GLU A 239 1.81 14.49 20.76
C GLU A 239 0.63 14.79 19.81
N THR A 240 0.88 14.89 18.51
CA THR A 240 -0.17 15.10 17.51
C THR A 240 -1.11 13.89 17.46
N ILE A 241 -0.55 12.68 17.49
CA ILE A 241 -1.31 11.43 17.54
C ILE A 241 -2.16 11.35 18.80
N LEU A 242 -1.59 11.66 19.96
CA LEU A 242 -2.31 11.67 21.25
C LEU A 242 -3.46 12.67 21.25
N LYS A 243 -3.26 13.85 20.68
CA LYS A 243 -4.30 14.88 20.57
C LYS A 243 -5.47 14.37 19.71
N SER A 244 -5.20 13.80 18.54
CA SER A 244 -6.24 13.21 17.68
C SER A 244 -6.93 12.04 18.38
N ALA A 245 -6.20 11.13 19.01
CA ALA A 245 -6.79 10.04 19.79
C ALA A 245 -7.80 10.53 20.84
N LYS A 246 -7.43 11.59 21.56
CA LYS A 246 -8.31 12.23 22.56
C LYS A 246 -9.55 12.84 21.92
N THR A 247 -9.42 13.52 20.79
CA THR A 247 -10.54 14.12 20.04
C THR A 247 -11.57 13.07 19.63
N PHE A 248 -11.11 11.89 19.18
CA PHE A 248 -11.98 10.77 18.76
C PHE A 248 -12.31 9.78 19.90
N GLY A 249 -11.93 10.09 21.15
CA GLY A 249 -12.28 9.29 22.31
C GLY A 249 -11.55 7.96 22.43
N PHE A 250 -10.45 7.75 21.71
CA PHE A 250 -9.65 6.54 21.81
C PHE A 250 -8.77 6.58 23.07
N LYS A 251 -9.04 5.68 24.04
CA LYS A 251 -8.46 5.73 25.40
C LYS A 251 -7.27 4.80 25.58
N ASN A 252 -7.16 3.72 24.80
CA ASN A 252 -6.15 2.68 24.97
C ASN A 252 -4.87 3.02 24.22
N ILE A 253 -4.26 4.16 24.50
CA ILE A 253 -3.05 4.66 23.85
C ILE A 253 -1.99 5.01 24.88
N ARG A 254 -0.72 4.65 24.62
CA ARG A 254 0.43 4.94 25.49
C ARG A 254 1.57 5.56 24.69
N LYS A 255 2.13 6.66 25.20
CA LYS A 255 3.34 7.28 24.65
C LYS A 255 4.59 6.65 25.24
N HIS A 256 5.63 6.53 24.43
CA HIS A 256 6.95 6.02 24.80
C HIS A 256 8.05 6.91 24.23
N ASP A 257 9.19 6.94 24.90
CA ASP A 257 10.33 7.77 24.48
C ASP A 257 11.18 7.06 23.42
N ASP A 258 11.13 5.73 23.36
CA ASP A 258 11.90 4.92 22.43
C ASP A 258 11.12 3.68 21.92
N LEU A 259 11.66 3.07 20.88
CA LEU A 259 11.08 1.90 20.23
C LEU A 259 11.08 0.67 21.15
N GLN A 260 12.09 0.52 22.00
CA GLN A 260 12.22 -0.64 22.89
C GLN A 260 11.10 -0.65 23.95
N SER A 261 10.86 0.49 24.59
CA SER A 261 9.77 0.63 25.56
C SER A 261 8.39 0.54 24.92
N ALA A 262 8.24 1.04 23.68
CA ALA A 262 7.02 0.89 22.91
C ALA A 262 6.72 -0.59 22.57
N ILE A 263 7.74 -1.37 22.19
CA ILE A 263 7.63 -2.82 21.96
C ILE A 263 7.20 -3.55 23.23
N ALA A 264 7.89 -3.32 24.35
CA ALA A 264 7.56 -3.95 25.61
C ALA A 264 6.10 -3.68 26.03
N SER A 265 5.67 -2.43 25.90
CA SER A 265 4.29 -2.03 26.15
C SER A 265 3.29 -2.64 25.18
N ALA A 266 3.67 -2.83 23.90
CA ALA A 266 2.80 -3.48 22.91
C ALA A 266 2.51 -4.94 23.29
N PHE A 267 3.50 -5.70 23.76
CA PHE A 267 3.29 -7.05 24.28
C PHE A 267 2.42 -7.09 25.55
N GLU A 268 2.63 -6.16 26.48
CA GLU A 268 1.75 -6.02 27.65
C GLU A 268 0.29 -5.76 27.25
N LEU A 269 0.08 -4.85 26.31
CA LEU A 269 -1.24 -4.51 25.82
C LEU A 269 -1.87 -5.67 25.03
N ALA A 270 -1.09 -6.38 24.23
CA ALA A 270 -1.54 -7.56 23.51
C ALA A 270 -2.06 -8.64 24.48
N LYS A 271 -1.33 -8.91 25.55
CA LYS A 271 -1.76 -9.81 26.63
C LYS A 271 -3.02 -9.31 27.33
N LYS A 272 -3.07 -8.00 27.67
CA LYS A 272 -4.19 -7.38 28.38
C LYS A 272 -5.49 -7.46 27.58
N PHE A 273 -5.43 -7.15 26.28
CA PHE A 273 -6.60 -7.10 25.39
C PHE A 273 -6.83 -8.41 24.63
N LYS A 274 -5.97 -9.41 24.84
CA LYS A 274 -6.01 -10.73 24.17
C LYS A 274 -6.04 -10.59 22.64
N THR A 275 -5.20 -9.71 22.11
CA THR A 275 -5.10 -9.50 20.67
C THR A 275 -4.28 -10.60 20.00
N GLU A 276 -4.58 -10.87 18.75
CA GLU A 276 -3.89 -11.87 17.92
C GLU A 276 -2.55 -11.36 17.39
N SER A 277 -2.40 -10.03 17.31
CA SER A 277 -1.23 -9.46 16.66
C SER A 277 -0.73 -8.16 17.28
N ILE A 278 0.54 -7.87 17.02
CA ILE A 278 1.18 -6.57 17.15
C ILE A 278 1.55 -6.11 15.75
N LEU A 279 1.08 -4.94 15.35
CA LEU A 279 1.32 -4.36 14.04
C LEU A 279 2.16 -3.09 14.15
N PHE A 280 3.43 -3.14 13.72
CA PHE A 280 4.26 -1.96 13.57
C PHE A 280 3.97 -1.31 12.22
N SER A 281 3.00 -0.38 12.17
CA SER A 281 2.60 0.37 10.98
C SER A 281 2.57 1.86 11.31
N PRO A 282 3.71 2.54 11.19
CA PRO A 282 3.97 3.85 11.80
C PRO A 282 3.09 5.00 11.32
N ALA A 283 2.43 4.89 10.16
CA ALA A 283 1.63 5.94 9.51
C ALA A 283 2.40 7.25 9.26
N SER A 284 3.73 7.23 9.29
CA SER A 284 4.59 8.41 9.26
C SER A 284 5.94 8.10 8.65
N LYS A 285 6.56 9.12 8.05
CA LYS A 285 7.94 9.04 7.56
C LYS A 285 8.91 8.76 8.72
N SER A 286 10.05 8.15 8.40
CA SER A 286 11.04 7.68 9.39
C SER A 286 12.17 8.69 9.69
N PHE A 287 12.18 9.83 9.01
CA PHE A 287 13.29 10.79 9.00
C PHE A 287 13.48 11.58 10.31
N ASP A 288 12.80 11.22 11.38
CA ASP A 288 13.05 11.70 12.75
C ASP A 288 14.27 11.02 13.38
N LEU A 289 14.40 9.70 13.23
CA LEU A 289 15.44 8.91 13.87
C LEU A 289 16.22 8.02 12.89
N TYR A 290 15.77 7.88 11.65
CA TYR A 290 16.33 6.94 10.68
C TYR A 290 16.51 7.61 9.30
N ALA A 291 17.50 7.20 8.54
CA ALA A 291 17.75 7.71 7.19
C ALA A 291 16.66 7.31 6.18
N ASN A 292 15.99 6.19 6.42
CA ASN A 292 14.90 5.66 5.57
C ASN A 292 14.03 4.68 6.35
N PHE A 293 12.92 4.22 5.74
CA PHE A 293 12.01 3.27 6.37
C PHE A 293 12.61 1.86 6.52
N GLU A 294 13.58 1.49 5.68
CA GLU A 294 14.29 0.21 5.76
C GLU A 294 15.18 0.13 7.01
N GLU A 295 15.86 1.23 7.34
CA GLU A 295 16.66 1.29 8.57
C GLU A 295 15.76 1.20 9.81
N ARG A 296 14.63 1.92 9.82
CA ARG A 296 13.61 1.80 10.86
C ARG A 296 13.08 0.37 10.99
N ALA A 297 12.83 -0.29 9.87
CA ALA A 297 12.35 -1.66 9.85
C ALA A 297 13.37 -2.63 10.44
N LYS A 298 14.64 -2.55 10.02
CA LYS A 298 15.73 -3.39 10.56
C LYS A 298 15.92 -3.17 12.06
N LYS A 299 15.78 -1.93 12.52
CA LYS A 299 15.87 -1.61 13.95
C LYS A 299 14.72 -2.25 14.73
N PHE A 300 13.50 -2.22 14.18
CA PHE A 300 12.36 -2.90 14.78
C PHE A 300 12.61 -4.41 14.88
N ASP A 301 13.01 -5.07 13.78
CA ASP A 301 13.29 -6.51 13.75
C ASP A 301 14.35 -6.90 14.79
N SER A 302 15.46 -6.14 14.85
CA SER A 302 16.52 -6.36 15.84
C SER A 302 15.98 -6.23 17.28
N GLN A 303 15.17 -5.21 17.56
CA GLN A 303 14.63 -5.02 18.92
C GLN A 303 13.57 -6.05 19.31
N ILE A 304 12.81 -6.59 18.35
CA ILE A 304 11.94 -7.74 18.60
C ILE A 304 12.79 -8.97 18.98
N ALA A 305 13.86 -9.25 18.23
CA ALA A 305 14.77 -10.35 18.58
C ALA A 305 15.40 -10.17 19.98
N ASP A 306 15.87 -8.95 20.30
CA ASP A 306 16.43 -8.63 21.61
C ASP A 306 15.41 -8.78 22.74
N TYR A 307 14.16 -8.39 22.51
CA TYR A 307 13.07 -8.54 23.47
C TYR A 307 12.77 -9.99 23.78
N LEU A 308 12.72 -10.84 22.73
CA LEU A 308 12.45 -12.26 22.87
C LEU A 308 13.62 -13.03 23.51
N ALA A 309 14.86 -12.63 23.23
CA ALA A 309 16.05 -13.27 23.84
C ALA A 309 16.19 -13.04 25.35
N LYS A 310 15.51 -12.04 25.91
CA LYS A 310 15.53 -11.71 27.35
C LYS A 310 14.43 -12.39 28.18
N ARG A 311 13.60 -13.19 27.53
CA ARG A 311 12.47 -13.92 28.14
C ARG A 311 12.62 -15.42 28.01
#